data_a0aa726fcf1b0cdf7128671e6066d0b5
#
_entry.id   a0aa726fcf1b0cdf7128671e6066d0b5
#
_cell.length_a   1.000
_cell.length_b   1.000
_cell.length_c   1.000
_cell.angle_alpha   90.00
_cell.angle_beta   90.00
_cell.angle_gamma   90.00
#
_symmetry.space_group_name_H-M   'P 1'
#
loop_
_entity.id
_entity.type
_entity.pdbx_description
1 polymer ?
#
loop_
_entity_poly.entity_id
_entity_poly.type
_entity_poly.pdbx_seq_one_letter_code
_entity_poly.pdbx_strand_id
1 'polypeptide(L)'
;SEYLSRGRVDPFTAMWMRDAVLNNDVPDFKKLENPRYFPYRYGEAFWAVIAGLYGDDIIRNLFYNTALFGLETASNITLGITANQLSERFVNRTKTYYEPFLDDKKERLIGKELINKTNGGRLNVSPVLSPNGKYIVFLSERDLFSTDLFLADANTGKIIRKVLSTTKEGHLDDLNYLESSGTWSPDSKQFAVVAYKKGAN
;
A
#
# COMPACT_ATOMS: atom_id res chain seq x y z
N SER A 1 18.50 -3.55 -6.64
CA SER A 1 17.45 -3.33 -5.65
C SER A 1 16.82 -1.95 -5.82
N GLU A 2 15.62 -1.76 -5.31
CA GLU A 2 14.79 -0.54 -5.47
C GLU A 2 15.58 0.74 -5.14
N TYR A 3 16.28 0.79 -4.01
CA TYR A 3 17.07 1.96 -3.63
C TYR A 3 18.11 2.37 -4.67
N LEU A 4 18.84 1.42 -5.25
CA LEU A 4 19.87 1.72 -6.25
C LEU A 4 19.31 2.17 -7.59
N SER A 5 18.07 1.76 -7.91
CA SER A 5 17.39 2.11 -9.17
C SER A 5 16.51 3.37 -9.07
N ARG A 6 15.91 3.62 -7.91
CA ARG A 6 14.95 4.72 -7.69
C ARG A 6 15.52 5.88 -6.88
N GLY A 7 16.62 5.65 -6.15
CA GLY A 7 17.22 6.65 -5.27
C GLY A 7 16.55 6.75 -3.90
N ARG A 8 16.85 7.82 -3.17
CA ARG A 8 16.36 8.05 -1.80
C ARG A 8 14.91 8.52 -1.70
N VAL A 9 14.37 9.07 -2.77
CA VAL A 9 13.05 9.71 -2.76
C VAL A 9 12.11 8.92 -3.65
N ASP A 10 11.34 8.03 -3.04
CA ASP A 10 10.25 7.33 -3.71
C ASP A 10 8.93 7.61 -2.98
N PRO A 11 7.96 8.29 -3.65
CA PRO A 11 6.66 8.60 -3.05
C PRO A 11 5.86 7.38 -2.59
N PHE A 12 5.99 6.25 -3.29
CA PHE A 12 5.29 5.02 -2.89
C PHE A 12 5.88 4.44 -1.60
N THR A 13 7.20 4.37 -1.48
CA THR A 13 7.87 3.94 -0.25
C THR A 13 7.55 4.89 0.90
N ALA A 14 7.54 6.20 0.65
CA ALA A 14 7.14 7.20 1.65
C ALA A 14 5.70 6.98 2.14
N MET A 15 4.77 6.66 1.25
CA MET A 15 3.38 6.34 1.60
C MET A 15 3.29 5.11 2.52
N TRP A 16 4.03 4.05 2.21
CA TRP A 16 4.07 2.83 3.04
C TRP A 16 4.65 3.09 4.42
N MET A 17 5.74 3.86 4.50
CA MET A 17 6.38 4.19 5.78
C MET A 17 5.49 5.08 6.64
N ARG A 18 4.84 6.07 6.04
CA ARG A 18 3.87 6.92 6.73
C ARG A 18 2.69 6.10 7.28
N ASP A 19 2.15 5.17 6.50
CA ASP A 19 1.08 4.27 6.94
C ASP A 19 1.53 3.37 8.09
N ALA A 20 2.74 2.79 7.99
CA ALA A 20 3.31 1.98 9.04
C ALA A 20 3.49 2.75 10.37
N VAL A 21 3.95 4.01 10.31
CA VAL A 21 4.06 4.87 11.50
C VAL A 21 2.68 5.20 12.07
N LEU A 22 1.72 5.53 11.20
CA LEU A 22 0.35 5.84 11.60
C LEU A 22 -0.31 4.70 12.37
N ASN A 23 -0.07 3.47 11.92
CA ASN A 23 -0.64 2.26 12.53
C ASN A 23 0.25 1.66 13.62
N ASN A 24 1.36 2.35 14.00
CA ASN A 24 2.38 1.86 14.94
C ASN A 24 2.92 0.47 14.58
N ASP A 25 3.10 0.22 13.28
CA ASP A 25 3.50 -1.07 12.70
C ASP A 25 4.76 -0.96 11.83
N VAL A 26 5.71 -0.10 12.23
CA VAL A 26 7.04 -0.06 11.59
C VAL A 26 7.79 -1.33 12.01
N PRO A 27 8.17 -2.20 11.05
CA PRO A 27 8.80 -3.47 11.38
C PRO A 27 10.24 -3.29 11.82
N ASP A 28 10.66 -4.04 12.82
CA ASP A 28 12.05 -4.35 13.10
C ASP A 28 12.58 -5.41 12.09
N PHE A 29 13.87 -5.71 12.12
CA PHE A 29 14.44 -6.67 11.16
C PHE A 29 13.88 -8.09 11.29
N LYS A 30 13.48 -8.52 12.50
CA LYS A 30 12.87 -9.83 12.70
C LYS A 30 11.49 -9.91 12.07
N LYS A 31 10.72 -8.81 12.17
CA LYS A 31 9.41 -8.74 11.54
C LYS A 31 9.49 -8.70 10.01
N LEU A 32 10.56 -8.18 9.43
CA LEU A 32 10.77 -8.15 7.97
C LEU A 32 10.85 -9.55 7.33
N GLU A 33 11.09 -10.61 8.11
CA GLU A 33 11.02 -12.01 7.64
C GLU A 33 9.58 -12.45 7.33
N ASN A 34 8.58 -11.73 7.87
CA ASN A 34 7.18 -12.02 7.60
C ASN A 34 6.76 -11.46 6.22
N PRO A 35 6.19 -12.29 5.32
CA PRO A 35 5.74 -11.87 3.99
C PRO A 35 4.73 -10.72 3.97
N ARG A 36 4.09 -10.42 5.09
CA ARG A 36 3.22 -9.23 5.25
C ARG A 36 3.96 -7.93 4.96
N TYR A 37 5.25 -7.86 5.30
CA TYR A 37 6.07 -6.69 5.05
C TYR A 37 6.75 -6.82 3.70
N PHE A 38 6.27 -6.08 2.72
CA PHE A 38 6.76 -6.14 1.35
C PHE A 38 8.23 -5.69 1.26
N PRO A 39 9.17 -6.62 0.96
CA PRO A 39 10.60 -6.39 1.19
C PRO A 39 11.19 -5.29 0.31
N TYR A 40 10.61 -5.03 -0.85
CA TYR A 40 11.08 -3.98 -1.74
C TYR A 40 10.87 -2.59 -1.12
N ARG A 41 9.71 -2.31 -0.54
CA ARG A 41 9.39 -1.01 0.06
C ARG A 41 10.13 -0.79 1.38
N TYR A 42 10.08 -1.77 2.28
CA TYR A 42 10.79 -1.66 3.55
C TYR A 42 12.30 -1.71 3.37
N GLY A 43 12.82 -2.49 2.41
CA GLY A 43 14.24 -2.53 2.07
C GLY A 43 14.73 -1.21 1.46
N GLU A 44 13.95 -0.57 0.60
CA GLU A 44 14.27 0.77 0.08
C GLU A 44 14.31 1.81 1.19
N ALA A 45 13.29 1.84 2.05
CA ALA A 45 13.23 2.72 3.21
C ALA A 45 14.42 2.50 4.16
N PHE A 46 14.79 1.26 4.42
CA PHE A 46 15.97 0.93 5.21
C PHE A 46 17.24 1.57 4.63
N TRP A 47 17.52 1.37 3.35
CA TRP A 47 18.70 1.95 2.71
C TRP A 47 18.65 3.49 2.67
N ALA A 48 17.46 4.08 2.47
CA ALA A 48 17.30 5.53 2.53
C ALA A 48 17.60 6.10 3.93
N VAL A 49 17.19 5.41 5.00
CA VAL A 49 17.51 5.80 6.38
C VAL A 49 19.00 5.64 6.66
N ILE A 50 19.62 4.53 6.23
CA ILE A 50 21.06 4.30 6.43
C ILE A 50 21.87 5.36 5.70
N ALA A 51 21.56 5.65 4.44
CA ALA A 51 22.22 6.71 3.69
C ALA A 51 22.03 8.10 4.35
N GLY A 52 20.85 8.34 4.91
CA GLY A 52 20.56 9.58 5.64
C GLY A 52 21.33 9.73 6.96
N LEU A 53 21.63 8.62 7.64
CA LEU A 53 22.36 8.62 8.93
C LEU A 53 23.87 8.62 8.76
N TYR A 54 24.40 7.91 7.75
CA TYR A 54 25.82 7.60 7.63
C TYR A 54 26.45 8.06 6.31
N GLY A 55 25.65 8.64 5.41
CA GLY A 55 26.09 9.02 4.06
C GLY A 55 25.95 7.89 3.04
N ASP A 56 25.95 8.27 1.75
CA ASP A 56 25.76 7.31 0.65
C ASP A 56 26.92 6.34 0.50
N ASP A 57 28.13 6.76 0.82
CA ASP A 57 29.36 5.95 0.67
C ASP A 57 29.31 4.68 1.52
N ILE A 58 28.54 4.69 2.61
CA ILE A 58 28.40 3.52 3.48
C ILE A 58 27.61 2.38 2.84
N ILE A 59 26.71 2.69 1.90
CA ILE A 59 25.80 1.72 1.28
C ILE A 59 26.57 0.57 0.64
N ARG A 60 27.59 0.90 -0.16
CA ARG A 60 28.41 -0.11 -0.86
C ARG A 60 29.07 -1.05 0.13
N ASN A 61 29.70 -0.51 1.16
CA ASN A 61 30.47 -1.30 2.13
C ASN A 61 29.53 -2.17 2.98
N LEU A 62 28.44 -1.62 3.49
CA LEU A 62 27.46 -2.37 4.28
C LEU A 62 26.82 -3.47 3.44
N PHE A 63 26.42 -3.19 2.20
CA PHE A 63 25.82 -4.18 1.30
C PHE A 63 26.80 -5.33 1.00
N TYR A 64 28.04 -5.01 0.62
CA TYR A 64 29.07 -5.99 0.30
C TYR A 64 29.40 -6.87 1.51
N ASN A 65 29.64 -6.25 2.66
CA ASN A 65 29.94 -6.97 3.89
C ASN A 65 28.75 -7.85 4.36
N THR A 66 27.52 -7.39 4.17
CA THR A 66 26.32 -8.18 4.48
C THR A 66 26.23 -9.43 3.60
N ALA A 67 26.55 -9.32 2.32
CA ALA A 67 26.56 -10.46 1.41
C ALA A 67 27.62 -11.51 1.77
N LEU A 68 28.78 -11.08 2.30
CA LEU A 68 29.89 -11.99 2.65
C LEU A 68 29.75 -12.58 4.05
N PHE A 69 29.33 -11.79 5.04
CA PHE A 69 29.48 -12.13 6.46
C PHE A 69 28.16 -12.11 7.23
N GLY A 70 27.05 -11.80 6.58
CA GLY A 70 25.74 -11.57 7.22
C GLY A 70 25.61 -10.21 7.90
N LEU A 71 24.38 -9.84 8.21
CA LEU A 71 24.05 -8.48 8.68
C LEU A 71 24.69 -8.13 10.04
N GLU A 72 24.77 -9.06 10.98
CA GLU A 72 25.35 -8.81 12.30
C GLU A 72 26.83 -8.41 12.20
N THR A 73 27.62 -9.23 11.50
CA THR A 73 29.04 -8.95 11.30
C THR A 73 29.26 -7.69 10.48
N ALA A 74 28.49 -7.51 9.41
CA ALA A 74 28.55 -6.34 8.54
C ALA A 74 28.26 -5.04 9.29
N SER A 75 27.24 -5.03 10.15
CA SER A 75 26.90 -3.87 10.98
C SER A 75 28.05 -3.51 11.93
N ASN A 76 28.64 -4.51 12.55
CA ASN A 76 29.77 -4.29 13.46
C ASN A 76 30.98 -3.71 12.75
N ILE A 77 31.47 -4.33 11.69
CA ILE A 77 32.67 -3.88 10.99
C ILE A 77 32.49 -2.58 10.22
N THR A 78 31.28 -2.32 9.71
CA THR A 78 31.02 -1.15 8.86
C THR A 78 30.55 0.07 9.67
N LEU A 79 29.73 -0.15 10.70
CA LEU A 79 29.05 0.89 11.46
C LEU A 79 29.44 0.92 12.95
N GLY A 80 30.16 -0.08 13.46
CA GLY A 80 30.51 -0.20 14.87
C GLY A 80 29.33 -0.47 15.80
N ILE A 81 28.22 -1.01 15.27
CA ILE A 81 26.99 -1.30 16.03
C ILE A 81 26.45 -2.69 15.69
N THR A 82 25.63 -3.26 16.59
CA THR A 82 24.95 -4.54 16.35
C THR A 82 23.80 -4.39 15.34
N ALA A 83 23.38 -5.50 14.73
CA ALA A 83 22.20 -5.51 13.86
C ALA A 83 20.91 -5.09 14.60
N ASN A 84 20.79 -5.43 15.90
CA ASN A 84 19.66 -4.97 16.72
C ASN A 84 19.68 -3.44 16.89
N GLN A 85 20.81 -2.84 17.20
CA GLN A 85 20.95 -1.38 17.29
C GLN A 85 20.66 -0.70 15.96
N LEU A 86 21.07 -1.31 14.84
CA LEU A 86 20.78 -0.81 13.50
C LEU A 86 19.27 -0.86 13.22
N SER A 87 18.60 -1.95 13.60
CA SER A 87 17.15 -2.11 13.51
C SER A 87 16.40 -1.05 14.34
N GLU A 88 16.82 -0.83 15.57
CA GLU A 88 16.23 0.21 16.44
C GLU A 88 16.41 1.61 15.84
N ARG A 89 17.58 1.92 15.28
CA ARG A 89 17.82 3.19 14.61
C ARG A 89 16.92 3.37 13.40
N PHE A 90 16.72 2.33 12.60
CA PHE A 90 15.78 2.36 11.49
C PHE A 90 14.36 2.66 11.93
N VAL A 91 13.84 1.91 12.92
CA VAL A 91 12.48 2.09 13.44
C VAL A 91 12.30 3.49 14.03
N ASN A 92 13.22 3.91 14.90
CA ASN A 92 13.13 5.21 15.58
C ASN A 92 13.25 6.37 14.60
N ARG A 93 14.18 6.30 13.64
CA ARG A 93 14.35 7.35 12.64
C ARG A 93 13.15 7.47 11.73
N THR A 94 12.56 6.35 11.31
CA THR A 94 11.34 6.33 10.52
C THR A 94 10.18 6.98 11.28
N LYS A 95 9.97 6.61 12.54
CA LYS A 95 8.93 7.22 13.40
C LYS A 95 9.14 8.72 13.55
N THR A 96 10.31 9.15 14.00
CA THR A 96 10.62 10.57 14.21
C THR A 96 10.46 11.41 12.94
N TYR A 97 10.76 10.82 11.78
CA TYR A 97 10.61 11.53 10.51
C TYR A 97 9.15 11.75 10.13
N TYR A 98 8.28 10.76 10.34
CA TYR A 98 6.88 10.82 9.89
C TYR A 98 5.90 11.33 10.94
N GLU A 99 6.20 11.22 12.24
CA GLU A 99 5.33 11.70 13.34
C GLU A 99 4.82 13.14 13.14
N PRO A 100 5.65 14.13 12.77
CA PRO A 100 5.17 15.50 12.56
C PRO A 100 4.11 15.65 11.46
N PHE A 101 4.11 14.74 10.48
CA PHE A 101 3.14 14.74 9.38
C PHE A 101 1.84 14.01 9.70
N LEU A 102 1.72 13.42 10.89
CA LEU A 102 0.52 12.69 11.32
C LEU A 102 -0.48 13.57 12.08
N ASP A 103 -0.01 14.66 12.69
CA ASP A 103 -0.86 15.58 13.46
C ASP A 103 -1.89 16.33 12.60
N ASP A 104 -1.61 16.51 11.31
CA ASP A 104 -2.52 17.10 10.33
C ASP A 104 -3.79 16.25 10.04
N LYS A 105 -3.89 15.04 10.59
CA LYS A 105 -4.95 14.08 10.23
C LYS A 105 -6.27 14.30 10.95
N LYS A 106 -6.26 14.90 12.14
CA LYS A 106 -7.49 15.08 12.92
C LYS A 106 -8.48 16.06 12.29
N GLU A 107 -8.00 16.88 11.35
CA GLU A 107 -8.79 17.99 10.79
C GLU A 107 -9.26 17.79 9.34
N ARG A 108 -8.88 16.70 8.65
CA ARG A 108 -9.09 16.57 7.18
C ARG A 108 -9.97 15.42 6.70
N LEU A 109 -10.76 14.80 7.54
CA LEU A 109 -11.84 13.94 7.05
C LEU A 109 -12.98 14.84 6.52
N ILE A 110 -12.80 15.33 5.30
CA ILE A 110 -13.86 16.06 4.59
C ILE A 110 -14.82 15.02 4.03
N GLY A 111 -16.02 14.96 4.62
CA GLY A 111 -17.08 14.10 4.15
C GLY A 111 -17.50 13.00 5.14
N LYS A 112 -18.51 12.25 4.75
CA LYS A 112 -19.05 11.12 5.49
C LYS A 112 -18.51 9.83 4.89
N GLU A 113 -18.00 8.95 5.75
CA GLU A 113 -17.63 7.60 5.32
C GLU A 113 -18.91 6.81 4.96
N LEU A 114 -19.04 6.44 3.69
CA LEU A 114 -20.20 5.69 3.17
C LEU A 114 -19.93 4.19 3.13
N ILE A 115 -18.73 3.80 2.73
CA ILE A 115 -18.31 2.39 2.59
C ILE A 115 -17.14 2.14 3.53
N ASN A 116 -17.25 1.13 4.37
CA ASN A 116 -16.24 0.73 5.36
C ASN A 116 -16.23 -0.79 5.56
N LYS A 117 -15.49 -1.26 6.56
CA LYS A 117 -15.35 -2.70 6.83
C LYS A 117 -16.66 -3.39 7.24
N THR A 118 -17.65 -2.65 7.71
CA THR A 118 -18.93 -3.24 8.17
C THR A 118 -19.93 -3.44 7.05
N ASN A 119 -19.96 -2.56 6.05
CA ASN A 119 -20.87 -2.66 4.92
C ASN A 119 -20.18 -3.03 3.59
N GLY A 120 -18.90 -2.80 3.48
CA GLY A 120 -18.02 -3.26 2.40
C GLY A 120 -17.13 -4.41 2.85
N GLY A 121 -16.00 -4.59 2.18
CA GLY A 121 -14.94 -5.53 2.55
C GLY A 121 -13.80 -4.87 3.32
N ARG A 122 -12.75 -5.64 3.56
CA ARG A 122 -11.50 -5.14 4.14
C ARG A 122 -10.81 -4.13 3.22
N LEU A 123 -10.84 -4.37 1.92
CA LEU A 123 -10.38 -3.49 0.87
C LEU A 123 -11.59 -2.94 0.10
N ASN A 124 -11.69 -1.60 -0.02
CA ASN A 124 -12.69 -0.90 -0.82
C ASN A 124 -11.96 0.17 -1.62
N VAL A 125 -11.92 0.04 -2.93
CA VAL A 125 -11.10 0.90 -3.80
C VAL A 125 -11.86 1.35 -5.04
N SER A 126 -11.31 2.35 -5.71
CA SER A 126 -11.75 2.82 -7.03
C SER A 126 -13.23 3.21 -7.08
N PRO A 127 -13.74 4.06 -6.16
CA PRO A 127 -15.13 4.50 -6.19
C PRO A 127 -15.39 5.45 -7.35
N VAL A 128 -16.48 5.24 -8.08
CA VAL A 128 -16.93 6.14 -9.15
C VAL A 128 -18.39 6.53 -8.93
N LEU A 129 -18.62 7.82 -8.72
CA LEU A 129 -19.94 8.39 -8.57
C LEU A 129 -20.65 8.48 -9.93
N SER A 130 -21.93 8.10 -9.97
CA SER A 130 -22.74 8.28 -11.17
C SER A 130 -23.00 9.78 -11.46
N PRO A 131 -23.14 10.20 -12.74
CA PRO A 131 -23.40 11.59 -13.11
C PRO A 131 -24.63 12.20 -12.42
N ASN A 132 -25.67 11.40 -12.15
CA ASN A 132 -26.86 11.86 -11.42
C ASN A 132 -26.69 11.92 -9.90
N GLY A 133 -25.52 11.57 -9.36
CA GLY A 133 -25.19 11.62 -7.94
C GLY A 133 -25.88 10.57 -7.06
N LYS A 134 -26.59 9.58 -7.63
CA LYS A 134 -27.40 8.62 -6.86
C LYS A 134 -26.67 7.33 -6.52
N TYR A 135 -25.67 6.95 -7.30
CA TYR A 135 -25.02 5.65 -7.20
C TYR A 135 -23.50 5.78 -7.13
N ILE A 136 -22.88 4.85 -6.42
CA ILE A 136 -21.44 4.63 -6.42
C ILE A 136 -21.18 3.20 -6.88
N VAL A 137 -20.29 3.03 -7.86
CA VAL A 137 -19.71 1.74 -8.20
C VAL A 137 -18.30 1.71 -7.60
N PHE A 138 -17.92 0.60 -6.99
CA PHE A 138 -16.60 0.42 -6.36
C PHE A 138 -16.20 -1.05 -6.33
N LEU A 139 -14.91 -1.30 -6.22
CA LEU A 139 -14.33 -2.63 -6.07
C LEU A 139 -14.15 -2.95 -4.58
N SER A 140 -14.49 -4.17 -4.17
CA SER A 140 -14.40 -4.59 -2.78
C SER A 140 -14.06 -6.08 -2.63
N GLU A 141 -13.25 -6.37 -1.61
CA GLU A 141 -13.03 -7.72 -1.08
C GLU A 141 -14.09 -8.12 -0.04
N ARG A 142 -15.33 -7.70 -0.24
CA ARG A 142 -16.45 -8.04 0.67
C ARG A 142 -16.67 -9.53 0.74
N ASP A 143 -16.59 -10.21 -0.40
CA ASP A 143 -16.68 -11.65 -0.47
C ASP A 143 -15.28 -12.28 -0.38
N LEU A 144 -15.20 -13.44 0.29
CA LEU A 144 -13.94 -14.11 0.49
C LEU A 144 -13.29 -14.51 -0.85
N PHE A 145 -11.99 -14.25 -0.95
CA PHE A 145 -11.13 -14.64 -2.08
C PHE A 145 -11.38 -13.97 -3.43
N SER A 146 -12.17 -12.88 -3.48
CA SER A 146 -12.39 -12.16 -4.72
C SER A 146 -12.49 -10.65 -4.50
N THR A 147 -12.00 -9.89 -5.48
CA THR A 147 -12.29 -8.47 -5.60
C THR A 147 -13.40 -8.32 -6.63
N ASP A 148 -14.59 -7.96 -6.16
CA ASP A 148 -15.80 -7.89 -6.98
C ASP A 148 -16.27 -6.44 -7.13
N LEU A 149 -17.06 -6.18 -8.18
CA LEU A 149 -17.63 -4.87 -8.44
C LEU A 149 -19.03 -4.76 -7.79
N PHE A 150 -19.19 -3.74 -6.96
CA PHE A 150 -20.44 -3.48 -6.23
C PHE A 150 -21.06 -2.14 -6.63
N LEU A 151 -22.39 -2.10 -6.58
CA LEU A 151 -23.20 -0.88 -6.69
C LEU A 151 -23.78 -0.53 -5.33
N ALA A 152 -23.63 0.72 -4.91
CA ALA A 152 -24.20 1.25 -3.68
C ALA A 152 -24.97 2.55 -3.91
N ASP A 153 -25.84 2.88 -2.98
CA ASP A 153 -26.51 4.19 -2.89
C ASP A 153 -25.50 5.25 -2.41
N ALA A 154 -25.40 6.34 -3.13
CA ALA A 154 -24.39 7.38 -2.89
C ALA A 154 -24.69 8.26 -1.66
N ASN A 155 -25.89 8.22 -1.11
CA ASN A 155 -26.25 9.01 0.09
C ASN A 155 -26.09 8.21 1.38
N THR A 156 -26.41 6.92 1.30
CA THR A 156 -26.49 6.05 2.49
C THR A 156 -25.33 5.06 2.60
N GLY A 157 -24.61 4.78 1.51
CA GLY A 157 -23.62 3.71 1.43
C GLY A 157 -24.21 2.30 1.43
N LYS A 158 -25.55 2.17 1.36
CA LYS A 158 -26.22 0.86 1.30
C LYS A 158 -25.86 0.16 0.00
N ILE A 159 -25.30 -1.04 0.09
CA ILE A 159 -25.01 -1.85 -1.09
C ILE A 159 -26.31 -2.34 -1.68
N ILE A 160 -26.53 -2.00 -2.95
CA ILE A 160 -27.71 -2.37 -3.72
C ILE A 160 -27.53 -3.78 -4.29
N ARG A 161 -26.39 -4.03 -4.95
CA ARG A 161 -26.09 -5.34 -5.53
C ARG A 161 -24.60 -5.49 -5.89
N LYS A 162 -24.16 -6.73 -6.04
CA LYS A 162 -22.95 -7.07 -6.76
C LYS A 162 -23.24 -6.94 -8.27
N VAL A 163 -22.37 -6.22 -8.98
CA VAL A 163 -22.52 -5.99 -10.43
C VAL A 163 -21.77 -7.04 -11.22
N LEU A 164 -20.54 -7.37 -10.78
CA LEU A 164 -19.65 -8.30 -11.46
C LEU A 164 -18.87 -9.10 -10.42
N SER A 165 -18.64 -10.38 -10.69
CA SER A 165 -17.87 -11.28 -9.83
C SER A 165 -16.86 -12.08 -10.65
N THR A 166 -15.59 -12.00 -10.27
CA THR A 166 -14.52 -12.77 -10.91
C THR A 166 -14.66 -14.28 -10.63
N THR A 167 -15.26 -14.66 -9.50
CA THR A 167 -15.44 -16.09 -9.13
C THR A 167 -16.68 -16.75 -9.72
N LYS A 168 -17.69 -15.98 -10.09
CA LYS A 168 -18.96 -16.51 -10.64
C LYS A 168 -19.03 -16.47 -12.16
N GLU A 169 -18.33 -15.55 -12.74
CA GLU A 169 -18.27 -15.37 -14.18
C GLU A 169 -17.13 -16.19 -14.75
N GLY A 170 -17.35 -17.45 -15.11
CA GLY A 170 -16.33 -18.38 -15.64
C GLY A 170 -15.58 -17.92 -16.91
N HIS A 171 -15.77 -16.68 -17.30
CA HIS A 171 -15.14 -16.03 -18.45
C HIS A 171 -14.26 -14.84 -18.08
N LEU A 172 -14.17 -14.47 -16.80
CA LEU A 172 -13.37 -13.36 -16.32
C LEU A 172 -12.30 -13.87 -15.37
N ASP A 173 -11.05 -13.54 -15.66
CA ASP A 173 -9.91 -13.95 -14.83
C ASP A 173 -9.67 -12.93 -13.71
N ASP A 174 -9.79 -11.62 -14.01
CA ASP A 174 -9.58 -10.55 -13.05
C ASP A 174 -10.20 -9.21 -13.49
N LEU A 175 -10.30 -8.26 -12.56
CA LEU A 175 -10.70 -6.87 -12.80
C LEU A 175 -9.48 -5.95 -12.69
N ASN A 176 -9.28 -5.07 -13.67
CA ASN A 176 -8.17 -4.12 -13.65
C ASN A 176 -8.46 -2.94 -12.72
N TYR A 177 -8.29 -3.14 -11.41
CA TYR A 177 -8.54 -2.12 -10.39
C TYR A 177 -7.38 -1.14 -10.17
N LEU A 178 -6.18 -1.46 -10.70
CA LEU A 178 -4.99 -0.60 -10.55
C LEU A 178 -4.96 0.55 -11.55
N GLU A 179 -5.48 0.33 -12.74
CA GLU A 179 -5.40 1.29 -13.85
C GLU A 179 -6.71 2.02 -14.11
N SER A 180 -7.85 1.37 -13.87
CA SER A 180 -9.15 1.96 -14.11
C SER A 180 -10.24 1.37 -13.23
N SER A 181 -10.98 2.24 -12.55
CA SER A 181 -12.21 1.84 -11.85
C SER A 181 -13.41 1.70 -12.78
N GLY A 182 -13.27 2.09 -14.04
CA GLY A 182 -14.36 2.16 -14.99
C GLY A 182 -15.04 3.54 -15.07
N THR A 183 -16.09 3.65 -15.89
CA THR A 183 -16.77 4.91 -16.14
C THR A 183 -18.28 4.71 -16.35
N TRP A 184 -19.08 5.70 -15.93
CA TRP A 184 -20.51 5.75 -16.17
C TRP A 184 -20.84 6.35 -17.54
N SER A 185 -21.95 5.86 -18.15
CA SER A 185 -22.60 6.61 -19.23
C SER A 185 -23.17 7.94 -18.71
N PRO A 186 -23.25 8.98 -19.56
CA PRO A 186 -23.77 10.30 -19.15
C PRO A 186 -25.20 10.24 -18.56
N ASP A 187 -26.02 9.29 -19.00
CA ASP A 187 -27.37 9.08 -18.49
C ASP A 187 -27.45 8.23 -17.21
N SER A 188 -26.31 7.83 -16.66
CA SER A 188 -26.19 7.03 -15.43
C SER A 188 -26.85 5.64 -15.48
N LYS A 189 -27.06 5.08 -16.68
CA LYS A 189 -27.72 3.78 -16.83
C LYS A 189 -26.75 2.63 -17.07
N GLN A 190 -25.56 2.92 -17.57
CA GLN A 190 -24.55 1.93 -17.91
C GLN A 190 -23.23 2.26 -17.22
N PHE A 191 -22.47 1.22 -16.91
CA PHE A 191 -21.11 1.33 -16.37
C PHE A 191 -20.17 0.44 -17.15
N ALA A 192 -19.11 1.01 -17.70
CA ALA A 192 -18.07 0.29 -18.41
C ALA A 192 -16.87 0.05 -17.49
N VAL A 193 -16.33 -1.15 -17.50
CA VAL A 193 -15.15 -1.55 -16.71
C VAL A 193 -14.24 -2.39 -17.57
N VAL A 194 -12.93 -2.28 -17.34
CA VAL A 194 -11.93 -3.15 -17.98
C VAL A 194 -11.78 -4.42 -17.16
N ALA A 195 -11.89 -5.57 -17.82
CA ALA A 195 -11.72 -6.88 -17.22
C ALA A 195 -10.81 -7.76 -18.06
N TYR A 196 -10.02 -8.61 -17.42
CA TYR A 196 -9.17 -9.59 -18.10
C TYR A 196 -9.95 -10.86 -18.41
N LYS A 197 -9.74 -11.38 -19.62
CA LYS A 197 -10.31 -12.64 -20.06
C LYS A 197 -9.24 -13.47 -20.77
N LYS A 198 -8.89 -14.62 -20.23
CA LYS A 198 -7.86 -15.53 -20.77
C LYS A 198 -6.54 -14.83 -21.09
N GLY A 199 -6.10 -13.95 -20.18
CA GLY A 199 -4.86 -13.20 -20.32
C GLY A 199 -4.91 -12.04 -21.34
N ALA A 200 -6.09 -11.64 -21.83
CA ALA A 200 -6.31 -10.46 -22.67
C ALA A 200 -7.28 -9.48 -22.01
N ASN A 201 -7.10 -8.19 -22.31
CA ASN A 201 -8.01 -7.11 -21.85
C ASN A 201 -9.30 -7.09 -22.67
#